data_4a6839b78af45a207decd288e5f10db3
#
_entry.id   4a6839b78af45a207decd288e5f10db3
#
_cell.length_a   1.000
_cell.length_b   1.000
_cell.length_c   1.000
_cell.angle_alpha   90.00
_cell.angle_beta   90.00
_cell.angle_gamma   90.00
#
_symmetry.space_group_name_H-M   'P 1'
#
loop_
_entity.id
_entity.type
_entity.pdbx_description
1 polymer ?
#
loop_
_entity_poly.entity_id
_entity_poly.type
_entity_poly.pdbx_seq_one_letter_code
_entity_poly.pdbx_strand_id
1 'polypeptide(L)'
;DVTNYVMLDLGQPMHAYDLDKIEGPIVVRRANEGEKLTTLDGKDHDLSVEDLLITDSPNGERGSRVLGIAGVMGGLYGEVTAETKNILLESAHFDQVSIARSARRHKIPSEASRRFERGVDDQLQPAAAQMAAELLVKYGNGEPSEHPTDYNTVCNRRPILFKASEVARVAGLDTDVNTISDILTDIGCTVAGGGNGEFSVTPPSWRPDLNEPCDLVEEVARLVGYDEIPVTVPPAPVEGKV
;
A
#
# COMPACT_ATOMS: atom_id res chain seq x y z
N ASP A 1 11.76 16.61 -8.09
CA ASP A 1 11.01 16.32 -6.84
C ASP A 1 9.50 16.06 -7.03
N VAL A 2 9.05 15.81 -8.28
CA VAL A 2 7.66 15.50 -8.58
C VAL A 2 7.19 14.24 -7.81
N THR A 3 8.00 13.18 -7.84
CA THR A 3 7.68 11.92 -7.14
C THR A 3 7.53 12.10 -5.63
N ASN A 4 8.37 12.93 -5.01
CA ASN A 4 8.26 13.26 -3.58
C ASN A 4 7.01 14.08 -3.29
N TYR A 5 6.66 15.03 -4.17
CA TYR A 5 5.43 15.80 -4.01
C TYR A 5 4.20 14.90 -4.04
N VAL A 6 4.08 14.04 -5.05
CA VAL A 6 2.96 13.10 -5.17
C VAL A 6 2.91 12.15 -3.96
N MET A 7 4.06 11.65 -3.50
CA MET A 7 4.13 10.80 -2.31
C MET A 7 3.62 11.52 -1.05
N LEU A 8 3.94 12.79 -0.87
CA LEU A 8 3.51 13.57 0.30
C LEU A 8 2.04 13.98 0.21
N ASP A 9 1.54 14.27 -0.99
CA ASP A 9 0.17 14.72 -1.22
C ASP A 9 -0.84 13.56 -1.20
N LEU A 10 -0.54 12.49 -1.94
CA LEU A 10 -1.43 11.34 -2.12
C LEU A 10 -1.07 10.10 -1.27
N GLY A 11 0.09 10.09 -0.63
CA GLY A 11 0.56 8.90 0.09
C GLY A 11 1.13 7.79 -0.81
N GLN A 12 1.24 8.02 -2.14
CA GLN A 12 1.74 7.05 -3.12
C GLN A 12 3.23 7.28 -3.41
N PRO A 13 4.14 6.40 -2.94
CA PRO A 13 5.53 6.46 -3.35
C PRO A 13 5.67 6.11 -4.83
N MET A 14 6.53 6.85 -5.50
CA MET A 14 6.83 6.66 -6.92
C MET A 14 8.33 6.63 -7.16
N HIS A 15 8.74 5.98 -8.24
CA HIS A 15 10.11 6.02 -8.70
C HIS A 15 10.19 6.50 -10.16
N ALA A 16 11.30 7.14 -10.50
CA ALA A 16 11.58 7.59 -11.85
C ALA A 16 12.92 7.00 -12.29
N TYR A 17 12.91 6.39 -13.47
CA TYR A 17 14.10 5.87 -14.12
C TYR A 17 14.45 6.73 -15.33
N ASP A 18 15.74 6.84 -15.63
CA ASP A 18 16.22 7.35 -16.91
C ASP A 18 15.89 6.33 -18.02
N LEU A 19 14.85 6.64 -18.81
CA LEU A 19 14.34 5.72 -19.82
C LEU A 19 15.39 5.37 -20.88
N ASP A 20 16.30 6.29 -21.17
CA ASP A 20 17.35 6.07 -22.19
C ASP A 20 18.39 5.04 -21.73
N LYS A 21 18.45 4.74 -20.44
CA LYS A 21 19.31 3.68 -19.87
C LYS A 21 18.61 2.32 -19.78
N ILE A 22 17.28 2.28 -19.86
CA ILE A 22 16.49 1.04 -19.69
C ILE A 22 16.46 0.28 -21.01
N GLU A 23 16.73 -1.02 -20.94
CA GLU A 23 16.72 -1.90 -22.10
C GLU A 23 15.66 -3.01 -21.99
N GLY A 24 14.85 -3.13 -23.01
CA GLY A 24 13.82 -4.18 -23.08
C GLY A 24 12.71 -4.03 -22.02
N PRO A 25 11.91 -5.07 -21.79
CA PRO A 25 10.81 -4.99 -20.86
C PRO A 25 11.29 -4.93 -19.42
N ILE A 26 10.58 -4.13 -18.60
CA ILE A 26 10.67 -4.20 -17.14
C ILE A 26 10.11 -5.55 -16.66
N VAL A 27 10.83 -6.18 -15.74
CA VAL A 27 10.41 -7.43 -15.11
C VAL A 27 10.47 -7.29 -13.60
N VAL A 28 9.36 -7.57 -12.95
CA VAL A 28 9.29 -7.65 -11.49
C VAL A 28 9.47 -9.12 -11.09
N ARG A 29 10.51 -9.41 -10.31
CA ARG A 29 10.84 -10.77 -9.89
C ARG A 29 11.53 -10.82 -8.53
N ARG A 30 11.63 -11.99 -7.96
CA ARG A 30 12.51 -12.22 -6.80
C ARG A 30 13.97 -12.23 -7.25
N ALA A 31 14.88 -11.89 -6.31
CA ALA A 31 16.30 -11.96 -6.56
C ALA A 31 16.76 -13.41 -6.76
N ASN A 32 17.79 -13.59 -7.57
CA ASN A 32 18.53 -14.84 -7.67
C ASN A 32 19.61 -14.90 -6.60
N GLU A 33 20.09 -16.11 -6.30
CA GLU A 33 21.20 -16.29 -5.35
C GLU A 33 22.48 -15.61 -5.86
N GLY A 34 23.11 -14.83 -4.97
CA GLY A 34 24.35 -14.13 -5.28
C GLY A 34 24.20 -12.81 -6.04
N GLU A 35 22.97 -12.36 -6.35
CA GLU A 35 22.77 -11.04 -6.97
C GLU A 35 23.14 -9.90 -6.00
N LYS A 36 23.65 -8.82 -6.57
CA LYS A 36 24.06 -7.61 -5.85
C LYS A 36 23.47 -6.37 -6.49
N LEU A 37 23.30 -5.33 -5.70
CA LEU A 37 22.85 -4.03 -6.16
C LEU A 37 23.60 -2.92 -5.44
N THR A 38 24.12 -1.94 -6.21
CA THR A 38 24.53 -0.66 -5.65
C THR A 38 23.34 0.30 -5.67
N THR A 39 22.88 0.72 -4.50
CA THR A 39 21.72 1.59 -4.34
C THR A 39 22.06 3.08 -4.51
N LEU A 40 21.02 3.94 -4.65
CA LEU A 40 21.16 5.38 -4.86
C LEU A 40 21.99 6.10 -3.76
N ASP A 41 22.09 5.54 -2.57
CA ASP A 41 22.96 6.05 -1.50
C ASP A 41 24.43 5.59 -1.62
N GLY A 42 24.77 4.94 -2.73
CA GLY A 42 26.13 4.48 -3.05
C GLY A 42 26.61 3.25 -2.31
N LYS A 43 25.71 2.52 -1.65
CA LYS A 43 26.05 1.30 -0.89
C LYS A 43 25.77 0.04 -1.71
N ASP A 44 26.64 -0.94 -1.54
CA ASP A 44 26.47 -2.26 -2.12
C ASP A 44 25.68 -3.17 -1.18
N HIS A 45 24.71 -3.86 -1.73
CA HIS A 45 23.87 -4.81 -1.03
C HIS A 45 23.92 -6.20 -1.67
N ASP A 46 24.17 -7.22 -0.87
CA ASP A 46 23.95 -8.61 -1.24
C ASP A 46 22.45 -8.89 -1.15
N LEU A 47 21.83 -9.26 -2.26
CA LEU A 47 20.38 -9.45 -2.34
C LEU A 47 20.00 -10.84 -1.84
N SER A 48 18.87 -10.92 -1.17
CA SER A 48 18.27 -12.18 -0.73
C SER A 48 17.24 -12.65 -1.75
N VAL A 49 17.11 -13.95 -1.92
CA VAL A 49 16.07 -14.56 -2.78
C VAL A 49 14.63 -14.19 -2.37
N GLU A 50 14.45 -13.63 -1.17
CA GLU A 50 13.17 -13.08 -0.73
C GLU A 50 12.94 -11.63 -1.17
N ASP A 51 13.95 -10.92 -1.67
CA ASP A 51 13.81 -9.54 -2.11
C ASP A 51 13.06 -9.46 -3.44
N LEU A 52 12.07 -8.57 -3.51
CA LEU A 52 11.38 -8.25 -4.73
C LEU A 52 12.17 -7.16 -5.48
N LEU A 53 12.43 -7.40 -6.74
CA LEU A 53 13.27 -6.54 -7.55
C LEU A 53 12.50 -5.97 -8.74
N ILE A 54 12.84 -4.73 -9.09
CA ILE A 54 12.56 -4.17 -10.41
C ILE A 54 13.81 -4.39 -11.25
N THR A 55 13.63 -4.98 -12.43
CA THR A 55 14.73 -5.35 -13.33
C THR A 55 14.39 -4.96 -14.76
N ASP A 56 15.41 -4.77 -15.61
CA ASP A 56 15.24 -4.66 -17.04
C ASP A 56 15.90 -5.83 -17.78
N SER A 57 15.93 -5.77 -19.12
CA SER A 57 16.24 -6.94 -19.95
C SER A 57 17.28 -6.63 -21.03
N PRO A 58 18.52 -6.24 -20.66
CA PRO A 58 19.56 -5.92 -21.61
C PRO A 58 19.92 -7.14 -22.47
N ASN A 59 20.26 -6.87 -23.73
CA ASN A 59 20.63 -7.89 -24.72
C ASN A 59 19.55 -8.96 -24.96
N GLY A 60 18.28 -8.70 -24.61
CA GLY A 60 17.19 -9.67 -24.70
C GLY A 60 17.15 -10.68 -23.56
N GLU A 61 18.01 -10.60 -22.59
CA GLU A 61 17.99 -11.46 -21.39
C GLU A 61 16.96 -10.93 -20.38
N ARG A 62 15.78 -11.56 -20.38
CA ARG A 62 14.63 -11.12 -19.60
C ARG A 62 14.94 -10.99 -18.09
N GLY A 63 14.85 -9.76 -17.57
CA GLY A 63 15.02 -9.47 -16.15
C GLY A 63 16.44 -9.67 -15.62
N SER A 64 17.45 -9.62 -16.46
CA SER A 64 18.85 -9.95 -16.08
C SER A 64 19.56 -8.85 -15.29
N ARG A 65 19.17 -7.56 -15.45
CA ARG A 65 19.82 -6.46 -14.73
C ARG A 65 18.90 -5.87 -13.66
N VAL A 66 19.40 -5.78 -12.44
CA VAL A 66 18.66 -5.22 -11.31
C VAL A 66 18.70 -3.69 -11.35
N LEU A 67 17.54 -3.06 -11.31
CA LEU A 67 17.36 -1.61 -11.27
C LEU A 67 17.06 -1.09 -9.86
N GLY A 68 16.49 -1.92 -8.98
CA GLY A 68 16.17 -1.50 -7.63
C GLY A 68 15.52 -2.61 -6.80
N ILE A 69 15.48 -2.40 -5.49
CA ILE A 69 14.68 -3.19 -4.54
C ILE A 69 13.30 -2.53 -4.51
N ALA A 70 12.29 -3.27 -5.00
CA ALA A 70 10.92 -2.78 -5.14
C ALA A 70 10.39 -2.15 -3.84
N GLY A 71 9.88 -0.93 -3.93
CA GLY A 71 9.30 -0.22 -2.80
C GLY A 71 10.27 0.18 -1.68
N VAL A 72 11.57 -0.09 -1.83
CA VAL A 72 12.60 0.23 -0.83
C VAL A 72 13.55 1.29 -1.34
N MET A 73 14.36 0.98 -2.37
CA MET A 73 15.32 1.92 -2.94
C MET A 73 15.73 1.52 -4.36
N GLY A 74 15.84 2.52 -5.25
CA GLY A 74 16.39 2.34 -6.58
C GLY A 74 17.89 2.11 -6.59
N GLY A 75 18.38 1.54 -7.68
CA GLY A 75 19.81 1.37 -7.95
C GLY A 75 20.40 2.53 -8.75
N LEU A 76 21.71 2.69 -8.69
CA LEU A 76 22.44 3.75 -9.38
C LEU A 76 22.29 3.69 -10.91
N TYR A 77 22.14 2.49 -11.49
CA TYR A 77 22.16 2.34 -12.94
C TYR A 77 21.04 3.13 -13.65
N GLY A 78 19.82 3.08 -13.12
CA GLY A 78 18.66 3.78 -13.69
C GLY A 78 18.43 5.18 -13.13
N GLU A 79 19.39 5.73 -12.40
CA GLU A 79 19.23 7.03 -11.75
C GLU A 79 18.98 8.17 -12.75
N VAL A 80 17.98 9.00 -12.41
CA VAL A 80 17.67 10.25 -13.11
C VAL A 80 18.74 11.31 -12.73
N THR A 81 19.35 11.91 -13.73
CA THR A 81 20.38 12.94 -13.56
C THR A 81 19.96 14.26 -14.21
N ALA A 82 20.78 15.29 -14.12
CA ALA A 82 20.54 16.56 -14.81
C ALA A 82 20.54 16.44 -16.35
N GLU A 83 21.10 15.38 -16.89
CA GLU A 83 21.18 15.10 -18.33
C GLU A 83 19.99 14.27 -18.85
N THR A 84 19.19 13.68 -17.95
CA THR A 84 18.05 12.83 -18.30
C THR A 84 16.96 13.63 -19.00
N LYS A 85 16.52 13.15 -20.15
CA LYS A 85 15.46 13.76 -20.95
C LYS A 85 14.17 12.94 -20.96
N ASN A 86 14.29 11.63 -21.02
CA ASN A 86 13.18 10.71 -21.07
C ASN A 86 13.08 9.95 -19.75
N ILE A 87 11.86 9.88 -19.17
CA ILE A 87 11.64 9.31 -17.85
C ILE A 87 10.64 8.16 -17.98
N LEU A 88 10.94 7.03 -17.32
CA LEU A 88 9.97 5.98 -17.03
C LEU A 88 9.51 6.17 -15.58
N LEU A 89 8.22 6.46 -15.40
CA LEU A 89 7.59 6.56 -14.08
C LEU A 89 7.07 5.20 -13.61
N GLU A 90 7.41 4.83 -12.40
CA GLU A 90 6.84 3.70 -11.66
C GLU A 90 5.83 4.22 -10.64
N SER A 91 4.60 3.73 -10.73
CA SER A 91 3.57 3.89 -9.71
C SER A 91 3.03 2.50 -9.39
N ALA A 92 3.32 1.97 -8.22
CA ALA A 92 3.10 0.58 -7.91
C ALA A 92 2.48 0.36 -6.52
N HIS A 93 1.88 -0.82 -6.36
CA HIS A 93 1.50 -1.40 -5.08
C HIS A 93 2.32 -2.67 -4.87
N PHE A 94 2.87 -2.83 -3.67
CA PHE A 94 3.69 -3.99 -3.30
C PHE A 94 3.17 -4.64 -2.02
N ASP A 95 3.43 -5.94 -1.87
CA ASP A 95 3.12 -6.68 -0.65
C ASP A 95 3.85 -6.10 0.56
N GLN A 96 3.08 -5.69 1.57
CA GLN A 96 3.55 -4.99 2.78
C GLN A 96 4.63 -5.78 3.52
N VAL A 97 4.44 -7.09 3.66
CA VAL A 97 5.36 -7.96 4.41
C VAL A 97 6.68 -8.12 3.67
N SER A 98 6.64 -8.26 2.35
CA SER A 98 7.85 -8.32 1.51
C SER A 98 8.68 -7.07 1.65
N ILE A 99 8.05 -5.87 1.56
CA ILE A 99 8.76 -4.61 1.69
C ILE A 99 9.34 -4.43 3.09
N ALA A 100 8.56 -4.70 4.13
CA ALA A 100 9.02 -4.59 5.52
C ALA A 100 10.24 -5.49 5.79
N ARG A 101 10.24 -6.72 5.27
CA ARG A 101 11.36 -7.66 5.42
C ARG A 101 12.60 -7.19 4.68
N SER A 102 12.46 -6.73 3.43
CA SER A 102 13.58 -6.22 2.63
C SER A 102 14.18 -4.95 3.22
N ALA A 103 13.36 -3.99 3.62
CA ALA A 103 13.82 -2.74 4.25
C ALA A 103 14.62 -3.00 5.54
N ARG A 104 14.17 -3.95 6.39
CA ARG A 104 14.88 -4.34 7.61
C ARG A 104 16.16 -5.11 7.33
N ARG A 105 16.14 -6.05 6.38
CA ARG A 105 17.30 -6.86 5.97
C ARG A 105 18.45 -5.97 5.50
N HIS A 106 18.15 -5.05 4.62
CA HIS A 106 19.15 -4.13 4.06
C HIS A 106 19.41 -2.90 4.91
N LYS A 107 18.64 -2.69 6.00
CA LYS A 107 18.72 -1.53 6.89
C LYS A 107 18.52 -0.21 6.15
N ILE A 108 17.57 -0.20 5.21
CA ILE A 108 17.20 0.98 4.39
C ILE A 108 15.81 1.49 4.81
N PRO A 109 15.71 2.38 5.82
CA PRO A 109 14.43 2.98 6.21
C PRO A 109 14.10 4.17 5.30
N SER A 110 13.63 3.90 4.08
CA SER A 110 13.20 4.97 3.16
C SER A 110 11.78 5.45 3.48
N GLU A 111 11.45 6.68 3.04
CA GLU A 111 10.07 7.19 3.15
C GLU A 111 9.09 6.36 2.32
N ALA A 112 9.54 5.76 1.22
CA ALA A 112 8.75 4.84 0.42
C ALA A 112 8.48 3.53 1.18
N SER A 113 9.52 2.88 1.72
CA SER A 113 9.35 1.61 2.44
C SER A 113 8.44 1.74 3.66
N ARG A 114 8.49 2.88 4.38
CA ARG A 114 7.60 3.17 5.53
C ARG A 114 6.12 3.25 5.13
N ARG A 115 5.81 3.72 3.90
CA ARG A 115 4.45 3.76 3.40
C ARG A 115 4.00 2.40 2.91
N PHE A 116 4.81 1.73 2.11
CA PHE A 116 4.48 0.41 1.60
C PHE A 116 4.31 -0.64 2.71
N GLU A 117 5.14 -0.62 3.76
CA GLU A 117 5.01 -1.57 4.88
C GLU A 117 3.73 -1.38 5.71
N ARG A 118 3.13 -0.18 5.65
CA ARG A 118 1.85 0.14 6.32
C ARG A 118 0.63 -0.12 5.42
N GLY A 119 0.85 -0.25 4.14
CA GLY A 119 -0.18 -0.39 3.12
C GLY A 119 -0.46 0.92 2.40
N VAL A 120 -0.18 0.92 1.11
CA VAL A 120 -0.59 1.96 0.17
C VAL A 120 -1.92 1.54 -0.43
N ASP A 121 -2.78 2.49 -0.74
CA ASP A 121 -4.03 2.25 -1.45
C ASP A 121 -3.75 1.49 -2.76
N ASP A 122 -4.37 0.34 -2.93
CA ASP A 122 -4.13 -0.57 -4.05
C ASP A 122 -4.79 -0.14 -5.37
N GLN A 123 -5.52 0.98 -5.37
CA GLN A 123 -6.20 1.54 -6.55
C GLN A 123 -5.72 2.96 -6.89
N LEU A 124 -4.78 3.51 -6.13
CA LEU A 124 -4.33 4.89 -6.29
C LEU A 124 -3.29 5.07 -7.41
N GLN A 125 -2.62 3.99 -7.86
CA GLN A 125 -1.49 4.05 -8.77
C GLN A 125 -1.77 4.81 -10.07
N PRO A 126 -2.90 4.60 -10.77
CA PRO A 126 -3.21 5.34 -11.99
C PRO A 126 -3.39 6.84 -11.75
N ALA A 127 -4.09 7.23 -10.68
CA ALA A 127 -4.31 8.64 -10.35
C ALA A 127 -3.00 9.33 -9.97
N ALA A 128 -2.14 8.68 -9.21
CA ALA A 128 -0.83 9.20 -8.84
C ALA A 128 0.10 9.34 -10.07
N ALA A 129 0.10 8.36 -10.97
CA ALA A 129 0.85 8.43 -12.22
C ALA A 129 0.37 9.59 -13.11
N GLN A 130 -0.95 9.78 -13.21
CA GLN A 130 -1.54 10.89 -13.94
C GLN A 130 -1.12 12.24 -13.35
N MET A 131 -1.22 12.40 -12.04
CA MET A 131 -0.79 13.63 -11.36
C MET A 131 0.69 13.93 -11.58
N ALA A 132 1.54 12.92 -11.47
CA ALA A 132 2.98 13.07 -11.73
C ALA A 132 3.25 13.49 -13.18
N ALA A 133 2.57 12.89 -14.14
CA ALA A 133 2.67 13.25 -15.57
C ALA A 133 2.24 14.72 -15.80
N GLU A 134 1.12 15.16 -15.24
CA GLU A 134 0.64 16.54 -15.33
C GLU A 134 1.63 17.55 -14.74
N LEU A 135 2.26 17.22 -13.62
CA LEU A 135 3.30 18.05 -13.01
C LEU A 135 4.55 18.14 -13.90
N LEU A 136 4.96 17.01 -14.55
CA LEU A 136 6.07 16.99 -15.49
C LEU A 136 5.77 17.79 -16.76
N VAL A 137 4.55 17.74 -17.27
CA VAL A 137 4.09 18.60 -18.37
C VAL A 137 4.18 20.08 -17.98
N LYS A 138 3.62 20.41 -16.82
CA LYS A 138 3.49 21.80 -16.35
C LYS A 138 4.85 22.45 -16.04
N TYR A 139 5.75 21.72 -15.41
CA TYR A 139 7.01 22.27 -14.91
C TYR A 139 8.26 21.83 -15.68
N GLY A 140 8.18 20.70 -16.36
CA GLY A 140 9.28 20.13 -17.14
C GLY A 140 9.12 20.23 -18.65
N ASN A 141 7.99 20.77 -19.14
CA ASN A 141 7.62 20.75 -20.57
C ASN A 141 7.68 19.34 -21.18
N GLY A 142 7.34 18.32 -20.40
CA GLY A 142 7.33 16.94 -20.84
C GLY A 142 6.13 16.64 -21.74
N GLU A 143 6.26 15.60 -22.55
CA GLU A 143 5.16 15.03 -23.35
C GLU A 143 4.93 13.59 -22.88
N PRO A 144 3.75 13.28 -22.27
CA PRO A 144 3.45 11.95 -21.79
C PRO A 144 3.17 11.01 -22.96
N SER A 145 3.53 9.73 -22.81
CA SER A 145 3.11 8.67 -23.73
C SER A 145 1.59 8.49 -23.70
N GLU A 146 1.00 8.26 -24.87
CA GLU A 146 -0.45 8.00 -24.99
C GLU A 146 -0.89 6.68 -24.33
N HIS A 147 0.02 5.73 -24.16
CA HIS A 147 -0.26 4.38 -23.71
C HIS A 147 0.61 4.00 -22.52
N PRO A 148 0.15 4.23 -21.28
CA PRO A 148 0.81 3.70 -20.10
C PRO A 148 0.70 2.17 -20.08
N THR A 149 1.72 1.50 -19.55
CA THR A 149 1.63 0.07 -19.25
C THR A 149 0.97 -0.11 -17.90
N ASP A 150 -0.15 -0.81 -17.86
CA ASP A 150 -0.83 -1.20 -16.63
C ASP A 150 -0.78 -2.72 -16.45
N TYR A 151 -0.19 -3.16 -15.34
CA TYR A 151 -0.17 -4.55 -14.93
C TYR A 151 -0.81 -4.68 -13.55
N ASN A 152 -2.12 -4.87 -13.55
CA ASN A 152 -2.90 -4.96 -12.32
C ASN A 152 -3.25 -6.42 -12.00
N THR A 153 -2.81 -6.89 -10.83
CA THR A 153 -3.15 -8.21 -10.28
C THR A 153 -3.98 -8.12 -9.01
N VAL A 154 -4.40 -6.92 -8.63
CA VAL A 154 -5.22 -6.70 -7.44
C VAL A 154 -6.61 -7.30 -7.65
N CYS A 155 -7.02 -8.14 -6.71
CA CYS A 155 -8.38 -8.70 -6.69
C CYS A 155 -9.34 -7.72 -6.03
N ASN A 156 -10.56 -7.65 -6.54
CA ASN A 156 -11.63 -6.90 -5.89
C ASN A 156 -11.80 -7.38 -4.44
N ARG A 157 -11.90 -6.44 -3.51
CA ARG A 157 -12.16 -6.73 -2.10
C ARG A 157 -13.49 -7.43 -1.94
N ARG A 158 -13.52 -8.45 -1.11
CA ARG A 158 -14.76 -9.14 -0.76
C ARG A 158 -15.53 -8.31 0.26
N PRO A 159 -16.85 -8.15 0.11
CA PRO A 159 -17.66 -7.55 1.14
C PRO A 159 -17.57 -8.33 2.45
N ILE A 160 -17.52 -7.60 3.55
CA ILE A 160 -17.59 -8.14 4.90
C ILE A 160 -19.07 -8.30 5.26
N LEU A 161 -19.50 -9.52 5.58
CA LEU A 161 -20.83 -9.76 6.13
C LEU A 161 -20.83 -9.37 7.60
N PHE A 162 -21.60 -8.35 7.95
CA PHE A 162 -21.58 -7.70 9.25
C PHE A 162 -22.99 -7.67 9.87
N LYS A 163 -23.09 -8.03 11.14
CA LYS A 163 -24.33 -7.92 11.90
C LYS A 163 -24.22 -6.77 12.91
N ALA A 164 -25.23 -5.90 12.95
CA ALA A 164 -25.29 -4.81 13.93
C ALA A 164 -25.11 -5.30 15.38
N SER A 165 -25.65 -6.51 15.69
CA SER A 165 -25.50 -7.13 17.01
C SER A 165 -24.05 -7.43 17.42
N GLU A 166 -23.09 -7.46 16.48
CA GLU A 166 -21.68 -7.66 16.79
C GLU A 166 -21.12 -6.48 17.60
N VAL A 167 -21.62 -5.26 17.39
CA VAL A 167 -21.21 -4.07 18.14
C VAL A 167 -21.52 -4.26 19.64
N ALA A 168 -22.74 -4.66 19.96
CA ALA A 168 -23.11 -4.96 21.34
C ALA A 168 -22.36 -6.19 21.90
N ARG A 169 -22.18 -7.22 21.09
CA ARG A 169 -21.52 -8.47 21.50
C ARG A 169 -20.03 -8.29 21.82
N VAL A 170 -19.31 -7.52 21.00
CA VAL A 170 -17.84 -7.37 21.08
C VAL A 170 -17.46 -6.17 21.94
N ALA A 171 -18.06 -5.00 21.67
CA ALA A 171 -17.73 -3.76 22.36
C ALA A 171 -18.65 -3.45 23.55
N GLY A 172 -19.80 -4.13 23.68
CA GLY A 172 -20.78 -3.84 24.72
C GLY A 172 -21.58 -2.55 24.46
N LEU A 173 -21.48 -1.95 23.30
CA LEU A 173 -22.16 -0.71 22.94
C LEU A 173 -23.55 -1.00 22.39
N ASP A 174 -24.57 -0.35 22.96
CA ASP A 174 -25.94 -0.39 22.42
C ASP A 174 -26.11 0.74 21.39
N THR A 175 -25.82 0.43 20.14
CA THR A 175 -25.88 1.38 19.02
C THR A 175 -26.95 0.94 18.03
N ASP A 176 -27.79 1.87 17.61
CA ASP A 176 -28.85 1.56 16.64
C ASP A 176 -28.31 1.30 15.23
N VAL A 177 -29.09 0.55 14.45
CA VAL A 177 -28.70 0.06 13.12
C VAL A 177 -28.38 1.21 12.14
N ASN A 178 -29.12 2.33 12.23
CA ASN A 178 -28.92 3.46 11.32
C ASN A 178 -27.61 4.19 11.67
N THR A 179 -27.36 4.43 12.95
CA THR A 179 -26.10 5.04 13.41
C THR A 179 -24.89 4.21 12.99
N ILE A 180 -24.97 2.87 13.10
CA ILE A 180 -23.90 1.97 12.61
C ILE A 180 -23.70 2.14 11.09
N SER A 181 -24.81 2.16 10.33
CA SER A 181 -24.73 2.34 8.86
C SER A 181 -24.12 3.67 8.48
N ASP A 182 -24.52 4.76 9.14
CA ASP A 182 -24.03 6.10 8.89
C ASP A 182 -22.53 6.20 9.19
N ILE A 183 -22.08 5.69 10.35
CA ILE A 183 -20.66 5.64 10.72
C ILE A 183 -19.82 4.91 9.67
N LEU A 184 -20.27 3.70 9.26
CA LEU A 184 -19.53 2.93 8.26
C LEU A 184 -19.50 3.61 6.89
N THR A 185 -20.55 4.35 6.55
CA THR A 185 -20.61 5.14 5.31
C THR A 185 -19.66 6.35 5.40
N ASP A 186 -19.65 7.05 6.53
CA ASP A 186 -18.81 8.24 6.75
C ASP A 186 -17.30 7.94 6.69
N ILE A 187 -16.88 6.72 7.08
CA ILE A 187 -15.49 6.28 6.91
C ILE A 187 -15.17 5.78 5.49
N GLY A 188 -16.12 5.90 4.56
CA GLY A 188 -15.95 5.59 3.14
C GLY A 188 -16.33 4.16 2.74
N CYS A 189 -16.92 3.37 3.61
CA CYS A 189 -17.41 2.04 3.24
C CYS A 189 -18.67 2.13 2.36
N THR A 190 -18.80 1.22 1.42
CA THR A 190 -20.07 0.98 0.73
C THR A 190 -20.88 0.01 1.55
N VAL A 191 -22.01 0.47 2.10
CA VAL A 191 -22.89 -0.31 2.96
C VAL A 191 -24.16 -0.69 2.21
N ALA A 192 -24.47 -1.98 2.15
CA ALA A 192 -25.69 -2.51 1.55
C ALA A 192 -26.44 -3.40 2.54
N GLY A 193 -27.78 -3.38 2.49
CA GLY A 193 -28.64 -4.14 3.40
C GLY A 193 -29.02 -3.33 4.64
N GLY A 194 -29.12 -3.98 5.78
CA GLY A 194 -29.42 -3.35 7.09
C GLY A 194 -30.87 -3.49 7.56
N GLY A 195 -31.81 -3.90 6.70
CA GLY A 195 -33.22 -3.97 7.05
C GLY A 195 -33.56 -4.92 8.21
N ASN A 196 -32.72 -5.87 8.50
CA ASN A 196 -32.79 -6.81 9.63
C ASN A 196 -31.56 -6.76 10.54
N GLY A 197 -30.75 -5.70 10.44
CA GLY A 197 -29.49 -5.58 11.15
C GLY A 197 -28.33 -6.36 10.51
N GLU A 198 -28.50 -6.88 9.29
CA GLU A 198 -27.43 -7.55 8.54
C GLU A 198 -26.98 -6.69 7.38
N PHE A 199 -25.68 -6.44 7.28
CA PHE A 199 -25.05 -5.61 6.28
C PHE A 199 -24.06 -6.40 5.42
N SER A 200 -23.90 -5.94 4.18
CA SER A 200 -22.78 -6.27 3.32
C SER A 200 -21.92 -5.00 3.19
N VAL A 201 -20.77 -4.97 3.84
CA VAL A 201 -19.91 -3.79 3.94
C VAL A 201 -18.67 -3.97 3.08
N THR A 202 -18.46 -3.10 2.11
CA THR A 202 -17.24 -3.09 1.29
C THR A 202 -16.36 -1.93 1.74
N PRO A 203 -15.20 -2.20 2.36
CA PRO A 203 -14.24 -1.16 2.73
C PRO A 203 -13.66 -0.44 1.51
N PRO A 204 -13.30 0.86 1.64
CA PRO A 204 -12.61 1.58 0.59
C PRO A 204 -11.18 1.06 0.40
N SER A 205 -10.60 1.34 -0.78
CA SER A 205 -9.27 0.84 -1.16
C SER A 205 -8.14 1.34 -0.26
N TRP A 206 -8.28 2.51 0.34
CA TRP A 206 -7.30 3.09 1.27
C TRP A 206 -7.36 2.57 2.71
N ARG A 207 -8.29 1.63 3.01
CA ARG A 207 -8.41 0.97 4.32
C ARG A 207 -8.05 -0.52 4.21
N PRO A 208 -6.74 -0.86 4.07
CA PRO A 208 -6.28 -2.24 3.97
C PRO A 208 -6.42 -3.02 5.29
N ASP A 209 -6.68 -2.34 6.37
CA ASP A 209 -6.87 -2.85 7.73
C ASP A 209 -8.25 -3.45 7.96
N LEU A 210 -9.29 -3.00 7.24
CA LEU A 210 -10.65 -3.50 7.39
C LEU A 210 -10.87 -4.80 6.59
N ASN A 211 -10.84 -5.94 7.28
CA ASN A 211 -10.94 -7.25 6.65
C ASN A 211 -11.99 -8.16 7.28
N GLU A 212 -12.29 -7.95 8.56
CA GLU A 212 -13.18 -8.80 9.35
C GLU A 212 -14.25 -7.99 10.09
N PRO A 213 -15.35 -8.62 10.55
CA PRO A 213 -16.40 -7.94 11.29
C PRO A 213 -15.90 -7.19 12.55
N CYS A 214 -14.87 -7.70 13.24
CA CYS A 214 -14.31 -7.04 14.42
C CYS A 214 -13.66 -5.71 14.08
N ASP A 215 -13.07 -5.56 12.89
CA ASP A 215 -12.47 -4.29 12.46
C ASP A 215 -13.57 -3.21 12.30
N LEU A 216 -14.75 -3.61 11.79
CA LEU A 216 -15.90 -2.71 11.67
C LEU A 216 -16.48 -2.33 13.04
N VAL A 217 -16.47 -3.27 14.01
CA VAL A 217 -16.88 -2.97 15.39
C VAL A 217 -15.94 -1.93 16.01
N GLU A 218 -14.64 -2.05 15.78
CA GLU A 218 -13.68 -1.06 16.28
C GLU A 218 -13.97 0.33 15.72
N GLU A 219 -14.24 0.45 14.41
CA GLU A 219 -14.56 1.74 13.80
C GLU A 219 -15.83 2.37 14.40
N VAL A 220 -16.86 1.56 14.62
CA VAL A 220 -18.08 2.03 15.29
C VAL A 220 -17.77 2.48 16.72
N ALA A 221 -17.03 1.68 17.49
CA ALA A 221 -16.68 2.02 18.87
C ALA A 221 -15.82 3.28 18.95
N ARG A 222 -14.89 3.46 18.01
CA ARG A 222 -14.02 4.63 17.95
C ARG A 222 -14.79 5.93 17.68
N LEU A 223 -15.80 5.87 16.79
CA LEU A 223 -16.58 7.05 16.41
C LEU A 223 -17.76 7.34 17.35
N VAL A 224 -18.34 6.33 17.98
CA VAL A 224 -19.28 6.51 19.10
C VAL A 224 -18.55 7.12 20.31
N GLY A 225 -17.33 6.66 20.55
CA GLY A 225 -16.48 7.07 21.66
C GLY A 225 -16.14 5.91 22.59
N TYR A 226 -14.87 5.68 22.85
CA TYR A 226 -14.43 4.61 23.76
C TYR A 226 -14.93 4.80 25.20
N ASP A 227 -15.24 6.04 25.58
CA ASP A 227 -15.75 6.36 26.93
C ASP A 227 -17.19 5.82 27.14
N GLU A 228 -17.92 5.53 26.05
CA GLU A 228 -19.25 4.93 26.08
C GLU A 228 -19.22 3.41 26.28
N ILE A 229 -18.04 2.78 26.19
CA ILE A 229 -17.88 1.34 26.41
C ILE A 229 -18.12 1.03 27.90
N PRO A 230 -19.12 0.17 28.26
CA PRO A 230 -19.43 -0.10 29.64
C PRO A 230 -18.29 -0.85 30.35
N VAL A 231 -17.90 -0.34 31.51
CA VAL A 231 -16.91 -0.98 32.36
C VAL A 231 -17.57 -2.03 33.24
N THR A 232 -17.27 -3.30 32.99
CA THR A 232 -17.76 -4.42 33.81
C THR A 232 -16.60 -4.99 34.63
N VAL A 233 -16.76 -5.03 35.96
CA VAL A 233 -15.77 -5.68 36.82
C VAL A 233 -16.02 -7.19 36.80
N PRO A 234 -15.05 -8.02 36.44
CA PRO A 234 -15.23 -9.47 36.46
C PRO A 234 -15.56 -9.93 37.89
N PRO A 235 -16.43 -10.96 38.04
CA PRO A 235 -16.72 -11.50 39.38
C PRO A 235 -15.45 -11.99 40.05
N ALA A 236 -15.36 -11.76 41.35
CA ALA A 236 -14.24 -12.26 42.16
C ALA A 236 -14.12 -13.79 41.97
N PRO A 237 -12.91 -14.34 41.86
CA PRO A 237 -12.76 -15.80 41.81
C PRO A 237 -13.40 -16.40 43.06
N VAL A 238 -14.28 -17.38 42.84
CA VAL A 238 -14.89 -18.11 43.98
C VAL A 238 -13.76 -18.80 44.70
N GLU A 239 -13.60 -18.50 45.99
CA GLU A 239 -12.65 -19.20 46.84
C GLU A 239 -12.92 -20.70 46.75
N GLY A 240 -11.93 -21.43 46.20
CA GLY A 240 -12.02 -22.90 46.16
C GLY A 240 -12.17 -23.38 47.62
N LYS A 241 -13.24 -24.12 47.91
CA LYS A 241 -13.34 -24.84 49.17
C LYS A 241 -12.10 -25.77 49.24
N VAL A 242 -11.21 -25.50 50.19
CA VAL A 242 -10.14 -26.39 50.60
C VAL A 242 -10.75 -27.66 51.20
#